data_fb7699d90543b7232669ba44816cf459
#
_entry.id   fb7699d90543b7232669ba44816cf459
#
_cell.length_a   1.000
_cell.length_b   1.000
_cell.length_c   1.000
_cell.angle_alpha   90.00
_cell.angle_beta   90.00
_cell.angle_gamma   90.00
#
_symmetry.space_group_name_H-M   'P 1'
#
loop_
_entity.id
_entity.type
_entity.pdbx_description
1 polymer ?
#
loop_
_entity_poly.entity_id
_entity_poly.type
_entity_poly.pdbx_seq_one_letter_code
_entity_poly.pdbx_strand_id
1 'polypeptide(L)'
;VGNSLSGQHWTNVNFLPHLKTNSEVNDFINSIDIDLSGLSNGEGWNLPSFNATALGKWSIVSNCSAHKDWATEENSILVDPVGKQPCYDNFFFKEGLPFNQGEYYKLNGDDILESFDKAVEKAGQLNTEGTKLRDKFTYSKTVDAILDYIYSDL
;
A
#
# COMPACT_ATOMS: atom_id res chain seq x y z
N VAL A 1 12.55 -7.65 7.82
CA VAL A 1 11.54 -7.64 8.88
C VAL A 1 11.87 -8.70 9.93
N GLY A 2 12.12 -9.96 9.56
CA GLY A 2 12.46 -11.01 10.51
C GLY A 2 13.66 -10.67 11.41
N ASN A 3 14.68 -10.03 10.87
CA ASN A 3 15.89 -9.64 11.63
C ASN A 3 15.67 -8.49 12.62
N SER A 4 14.76 -7.56 12.35
CA SER A 4 14.43 -6.45 13.25
C SER A 4 13.59 -6.88 14.45
N LEU A 5 12.92 -8.02 14.35
CA LEU A 5 12.13 -8.60 15.44
C LEU A 5 12.87 -9.77 16.14
N SER A 6 14.09 -10.11 15.66
CA SER A 6 14.89 -11.20 16.26
C SER A 6 15.29 -10.86 17.70
N GLY A 7 15.10 -11.82 18.59
CA GLY A 7 15.38 -11.67 20.03
C GLY A 7 14.23 -11.13 20.88
N GLN A 8 13.09 -10.73 20.28
CA GLN A 8 11.89 -10.36 21.01
C GLN A 8 10.84 -11.47 20.91
N HIS A 9 10.21 -11.78 22.03
CA HIS A 9 9.15 -12.80 22.09
C HIS A 9 7.80 -12.11 21.92
N TRP A 10 7.24 -12.19 20.70
CA TRP A 10 5.92 -11.64 20.39
C TRP A 10 4.88 -12.76 20.44
N THR A 11 3.88 -12.65 21.30
CA THR A 11 2.81 -13.64 21.42
C THR A 11 1.68 -13.45 20.41
N ASN A 12 1.64 -12.27 19.78
CA ASN A 12 0.59 -11.84 18.83
C ASN A 12 1.11 -11.58 17.42
N VAL A 13 2.35 -12.00 17.12
CA VAL A 13 2.93 -11.88 15.78
C VAL A 13 3.20 -13.25 15.20
N ASN A 14 2.63 -13.54 14.05
CA ASN A 14 2.83 -14.78 13.31
C ASN A 14 3.59 -14.51 12.01
N PHE A 15 4.67 -15.24 11.78
CA PHE A 15 5.40 -15.21 10.53
C PHE A 15 4.92 -16.35 9.65
N LEU A 16 4.36 -16.01 8.50
CA LEU A 16 3.98 -17.01 7.50
C LEU A 16 5.17 -17.35 6.61
N PRO A 17 5.29 -18.60 6.13
CA PRO A 17 6.25 -18.95 5.09
C PRO A 17 5.93 -18.20 3.81
N HIS A 18 6.90 -18.18 2.88
CA HIS A 18 6.66 -17.63 1.55
C HIS A 18 5.50 -18.34 0.84
N LEU A 19 4.48 -17.57 0.46
CA LEU A 19 3.35 -18.06 -0.32
C LEU A 19 3.78 -18.22 -1.79
N LYS A 20 3.55 -19.39 -2.36
CA LYS A 20 4.11 -19.78 -3.67
C LYS A 20 3.19 -19.48 -4.84
N THR A 21 1.90 -19.34 -4.58
CA THR A 21 0.88 -19.19 -5.62
C THR A 21 -0.02 -18.00 -5.35
N ASN A 22 -0.62 -17.46 -6.41
CA ASN A 22 -1.62 -16.40 -6.28
C ASN A 22 -2.85 -16.84 -5.48
N SER A 23 -3.20 -18.13 -5.51
CA SER A 23 -4.30 -18.67 -4.71
C SER A 23 -3.99 -18.56 -3.22
N GLU A 24 -2.79 -18.98 -2.80
CA GLU A 24 -2.37 -18.87 -1.39
C GLU A 24 -2.34 -17.40 -0.92
N VAL A 25 -1.89 -16.49 -1.77
CA VAL A 25 -1.91 -15.04 -1.49
C VAL A 25 -3.35 -14.53 -1.36
N ASN A 26 -4.24 -14.95 -2.25
CA ASN A 26 -5.66 -14.60 -2.18
C ASN A 26 -6.32 -15.13 -0.92
N ASP A 27 -6.06 -16.38 -0.54
CA ASP A 27 -6.58 -16.99 0.68
C ASP A 27 -6.07 -16.24 1.93
N PHE A 28 -4.79 -15.88 1.93
CA PHE A 28 -4.20 -15.05 2.99
C PHE A 28 -4.90 -13.68 3.10
N ILE A 29 -5.04 -12.96 1.99
CA ILE A 29 -5.71 -11.65 1.99
C ILE A 29 -7.17 -11.79 2.45
N ASN A 30 -7.85 -12.85 2.05
CA ASN A 30 -9.23 -13.09 2.52
C ASN A 30 -9.32 -13.39 4.03
N SER A 31 -8.25 -13.88 4.65
CA SER A 31 -8.20 -14.20 6.08
C SER A 31 -7.91 -13.01 7.00
N ILE A 32 -7.44 -11.89 6.48
CA ILE A 32 -7.16 -10.68 7.27
C ILE A 32 -8.39 -9.77 7.34
N ASP A 33 -8.46 -8.94 8.36
CA ASP A 33 -9.47 -7.88 8.50
C ASP A 33 -8.97 -6.56 7.94
N ILE A 34 -7.73 -6.20 8.25
CA ILE A 34 -7.09 -4.93 7.87
C ILE A 34 -5.73 -5.20 7.23
N ASP A 35 -5.45 -4.50 6.14
CA ASP A 35 -4.13 -4.48 5.51
C ASP A 35 -3.33 -3.25 5.95
N LEU A 36 -2.05 -3.44 6.25
CA LEU A 36 -1.11 -2.38 6.65
C LEU A 36 0.00 -2.15 5.62
N SER A 37 0.00 -2.88 4.51
CA SER A 37 1.07 -2.80 3.51
C SER A 37 1.09 -1.47 2.75
N GLY A 38 0.02 -0.66 2.87
CA GLY A 38 -0.09 0.68 2.31
C GLY A 38 0.69 1.76 3.07
N LEU A 39 1.22 1.46 4.26
CA LEU A 39 2.06 2.39 5.03
C LEU A 39 3.48 2.40 4.46
N SER A 40 3.70 3.16 3.41
CA SER A 40 5.00 3.30 2.77
C SER A 40 5.30 4.75 2.42
N ASN A 41 6.59 5.06 2.27
CA ASN A 41 7.07 6.43 2.03
C ASN A 41 7.13 6.81 0.55
N GLY A 42 6.80 5.89 -0.33
CA GLY A 42 6.76 6.09 -1.78
C GLY A 42 6.69 4.74 -2.51
N GLU A 43 5.71 4.61 -3.38
CA GLU A 43 5.42 3.37 -4.10
C GLU A 43 5.15 3.65 -5.57
N GLY A 44 5.47 2.67 -6.43
CA GLY A 44 5.07 2.68 -7.84
C GLY A 44 3.60 2.31 -8.06
N TRP A 45 3.01 1.47 -7.18
CA TRP A 45 1.59 1.10 -7.15
C TRP A 45 1.15 0.54 -5.80
N ASN A 46 2.00 -0.23 -5.13
CA ASN A 46 1.71 -1.03 -3.94
C ASN A 46 0.66 -2.11 -4.20
N LEU A 47 1.03 -3.12 -4.98
CA LEU A 47 0.14 -4.22 -5.33
C LEU A 47 -0.47 -4.96 -4.11
N PRO A 48 0.25 -5.20 -3.00
CA PRO A 48 -0.35 -5.84 -1.83
C PRO A 48 -1.57 -5.07 -1.29
N SER A 49 -1.42 -3.78 -1.04
CA SER A 49 -2.49 -2.95 -0.51
C SER A 49 -3.62 -2.74 -1.52
N PHE A 50 -3.29 -2.51 -2.79
CA PHE A 50 -4.27 -2.45 -3.87
C PHE A 50 -5.12 -3.72 -3.96
N ASN A 51 -4.47 -4.90 -3.93
CA ASN A 51 -5.18 -6.18 -4.00
C ASN A 51 -6.06 -6.42 -2.78
N ALA A 52 -5.58 -6.09 -1.57
CA ALA A 52 -6.38 -6.19 -0.36
C ALA A 52 -7.64 -5.32 -0.45
N THR A 53 -7.49 -4.06 -0.86
CA THR A 53 -8.61 -3.12 -1.04
C THR A 53 -9.58 -3.61 -2.12
N ALA A 54 -9.06 -4.09 -3.26
CA ALA A 54 -9.87 -4.63 -4.35
C ALA A 54 -10.62 -5.93 -3.98
N LEU A 55 -10.12 -6.69 -3.00
CA LEU A 55 -10.79 -7.84 -2.42
C LEU A 55 -11.78 -7.48 -1.30
N GLY A 56 -11.97 -6.19 -1.04
CA GLY A 56 -12.96 -5.69 -0.08
C GLY A 56 -12.44 -5.61 1.36
N LYS A 57 -11.12 -5.61 1.54
CA LYS A 57 -10.50 -5.34 2.85
C LYS A 57 -10.26 -3.85 3.01
N TRP A 58 -10.26 -3.38 4.25
CA TRP A 58 -9.83 -2.03 4.55
C TRP A 58 -8.31 -2.00 4.66
N SER A 59 -7.68 -1.04 3.99
CA SER A 59 -6.23 -0.83 4.01
C SER A 59 -5.90 0.52 4.62
N ILE A 60 -4.88 0.56 5.48
CA ILE A 60 -4.27 1.83 5.88
C ILE A 60 -3.22 2.19 4.84
N VAL A 61 -3.36 3.35 4.22
CA VAL A 61 -2.60 3.75 3.04
C VAL A 61 -2.03 5.15 3.23
N SER A 62 -0.74 5.32 2.98
CA SER A 62 -0.14 6.66 2.92
C SER A 62 -0.67 7.44 1.70
N ASN A 63 -1.22 8.62 1.94
CA ASN A 63 -1.81 9.49 0.91
C ASN A 63 -0.74 10.19 0.06
N CYS A 64 0.09 9.40 -0.62
CA CYS A 64 1.18 9.93 -1.45
C CYS A 64 1.54 8.99 -2.59
N SER A 65 2.38 9.47 -3.50
CA SER A 65 2.87 8.76 -4.69
C SER A 65 1.74 8.06 -5.46
N ALA A 66 1.94 6.86 -5.96
CA ALA A 66 0.96 6.13 -6.77
C ALA A 66 -0.29 5.66 -6.01
N HIS A 67 -0.30 5.70 -4.68
CA HIS A 67 -1.52 5.44 -3.93
C HIS A 67 -2.66 6.39 -4.33
N LYS A 68 -2.34 7.65 -4.69
CA LYS A 68 -3.33 8.65 -5.13
C LYS A 68 -4.10 8.28 -6.40
N ASP A 69 -3.62 7.33 -7.17
CA ASP A 69 -4.28 6.88 -8.38
C ASP A 69 -5.49 5.97 -8.11
N TRP A 70 -5.52 5.33 -6.91
CA TRP A 70 -6.56 4.36 -6.58
C TRP A 70 -7.15 4.49 -5.17
N ALA A 71 -6.37 4.98 -4.18
CA ALA A 71 -6.83 5.10 -2.80
C ALA A 71 -7.57 6.42 -2.59
N THR A 72 -8.72 6.35 -1.95
CA THR A 72 -9.59 7.48 -1.59
C THR A 72 -10.11 7.29 -0.16
N GLU A 73 -10.68 8.33 0.44
CA GLU A 73 -11.29 8.25 1.78
C GLU A 73 -12.48 7.27 1.83
N GLU A 74 -13.12 7.00 0.69
CA GLU A 74 -14.24 6.07 0.62
C GLU A 74 -13.78 4.60 0.62
N ASN A 75 -12.55 4.32 0.14
CA ASN A 75 -12.06 2.95 -0.04
C ASN A 75 -10.82 2.60 0.79
N SER A 76 -10.25 3.56 1.52
CA SER A 76 -9.02 3.37 2.30
C SER A 76 -9.00 4.26 3.53
N ILE A 77 -8.21 3.91 4.52
CA ILE A 77 -7.90 4.76 5.66
C ILE A 77 -6.60 5.50 5.31
N LEU A 78 -6.72 6.78 4.97
CA LEU A 78 -5.59 7.56 4.48
C LEU A 78 -4.78 8.16 5.64
N VAL A 79 -3.44 8.11 5.49
CA VAL A 79 -2.48 8.80 6.35
C VAL A 79 -1.72 9.83 5.51
N ASP A 80 -1.93 11.11 5.81
CA ASP A 80 -1.30 12.19 5.08
C ASP A 80 0.19 12.34 5.45
N PRO A 81 1.07 12.59 4.47
CA PRO A 81 2.46 12.87 4.76
C PRO A 81 2.61 14.28 5.36
N VAL A 82 3.49 14.41 6.34
CA VAL A 82 3.82 15.70 6.99
C VAL A 82 4.96 16.45 6.30
N GLY A 83 5.51 15.91 5.22
CA GLY A 83 6.56 16.52 4.43
C GLY A 83 7.35 15.51 3.63
N LYS A 84 8.55 15.90 3.21
CA LYS A 84 9.52 15.04 2.53
C LYS A 84 10.86 15.07 3.22
N GLN A 85 11.65 14.05 3.02
CA GLN A 85 13.02 13.96 3.51
C GLN A 85 13.90 13.25 2.47
N PRO A 86 15.22 13.56 2.43
CA PRO A 86 16.14 12.91 1.52
C PRO A 86 16.13 11.39 1.66
N CYS A 87 16.28 10.70 0.52
CA CYS A 87 16.42 9.24 0.51
C CYS A 87 17.80 8.84 1.01
N TYR A 88 17.89 8.51 2.30
CA TYR A 88 19.08 7.93 2.90
C TYR A 88 18.73 6.64 3.63
N ASP A 89 19.19 5.51 3.12
CA ASP A 89 19.01 4.19 3.72
C ASP A 89 20.35 3.55 4.14
N ASN A 90 21.47 4.24 3.86
CA ASN A 90 22.85 3.80 4.07
C ASN A 90 23.27 2.55 3.29
N PHE A 91 22.40 2.04 2.42
CA PHE A 91 22.67 0.88 1.58
C PHE A 91 22.74 1.27 0.10
N PHE A 92 21.63 1.67 -0.49
CA PHE A 92 21.56 2.16 -1.87
C PHE A 92 21.74 3.68 -1.95
N PHE A 93 21.18 4.40 -0.98
CA PHE A 93 21.16 5.86 -0.92
C PHE A 93 21.98 6.32 0.28
N LYS A 94 23.14 6.95 0.02
CA LYS A 94 24.09 7.35 1.05
C LYS A 94 24.15 8.87 1.13
N GLU A 95 24.23 9.38 2.36
CA GLU A 95 24.49 10.80 2.60
C GLU A 95 25.85 11.22 2.02
N GLY A 96 25.93 12.46 1.52
CA GLY A 96 27.17 13.05 1.01
C GLY A 96 27.56 12.68 -0.41
N LEU A 97 26.73 11.97 -1.16
CA LEU A 97 26.96 11.73 -2.58
C LEU A 97 26.75 13.02 -3.40
N PRO A 98 27.52 13.22 -4.50
CA PRO A 98 27.51 14.47 -5.27
C PRO A 98 26.30 14.66 -6.17
N PHE A 99 25.32 13.77 -6.13
CA PHE A 99 24.10 13.81 -6.94
C PHE A 99 22.86 13.67 -6.07
N ASN A 100 21.75 14.24 -6.55
CA ASN A 100 20.47 14.11 -5.89
C ASN A 100 19.95 12.66 -6.01
N GLN A 101 19.69 12.02 -4.88
CA GLN A 101 19.19 10.65 -4.81
C GLN A 101 17.66 10.61 -4.64
N GLY A 102 17.00 11.78 -4.67
CA GLY A 102 15.57 11.91 -4.48
C GLY A 102 15.15 12.08 -3.02
N GLU A 103 13.85 12.11 -2.83
CA GLU A 103 13.19 12.27 -1.54
C GLU A 103 12.08 11.24 -1.40
N TYR A 104 11.77 10.86 -0.16
CA TYR A 104 10.58 10.10 0.17
C TYR A 104 9.68 10.89 1.14
N TYR A 105 8.43 10.52 1.18
CA TYR A 105 7.44 11.16 2.04
C TYR A 105 7.66 10.77 3.49
N LYS A 106 7.49 11.73 4.39
CA LYS A 106 7.58 11.53 5.84
C LYS A 106 6.19 11.40 6.41
N LEU A 107 5.91 10.30 7.10
CA LEU A 107 4.69 10.08 7.86
C LEU A 107 4.91 10.43 9.34
N ASN A 108 3.86 10.88 10.01
CA ASN A 108 3.87 11.10 11.45
C ASN A 108 3.41 9.83 12.19
N GLY A 109 4.09 9.48 13.26
CA GLY A 109 3.75 8.30 14.06
C GLY A 109 2.40 8.41 14.77
N ASP A 110 2.01 9.60 15.23
CA ASP A 110 0.73 9.80 15.88
C ASP A 110 -0.45 9.65 14.91
N ASP A 111 -0.30 10.16 13.68
CA ASP A 111 -1.30 10.00 12.62
C ASP A 111 -1.45 8.52 12.19
N ILE A 112 -0.34 7.76 12.20
CA ILE A 112 -0.38 6.30 11.98
C ILE A 112 -1.15 5.62 13.11
N LEU A 113 -0.89 5.97 14.37
CA LEU A 113 -1.62 5.39 15.52
C LEU A 113 -3.12 5.71 15.47
N GLU A 114 -3.50 6.95 15.15
CA GLU A 114 -4.90 7.32 14.95
C GLU A 114 -5.55 6.51 13.82
N SER A 115 -4.79 6.20 12.75
CA SER A 115 -5.31 5.38 11.65
C SER A 115 -5.61 3.94 12.08
N PHE A 116 -4.91 3.40 13.08
CA PHE A 116 -5.23 2.09 13.65
C PHE A 116 -6.55 2.09 14.42
N ASP A 117 -6.85 3.16 15.16
CA ASP A 117 -8.15 3.27 15.84
C ASP A 117 -9.30 3.28 14.82
N LYS A 118 -9.15 4.05 13.74
CA LYS A 118 -10.11 4.03 12.62
C LYS A 118 -10.23 2.65 11.96
N ALA A 119 -9.11 1.92 11.85
CA ALA A 119 -9.09 0.59 11.26
C ALA A 119 -9.82 -0.44 12.14
N VAL A 120 -9.70 -0.34 13.46
CA VAL A 120 -10.44 -1.22 14.40
C VAL A 120 -11.96 -1.07 14.20
N GLU A 121 -12.45 0.14 13.95
CA GLU A 121 -13.86 0.39 13.67
C GLU A 121 -14.33 -0.25 12.34
N LYS A 122 -13.41 -0.46 11.40
CA LYS A 122 -13.66 -1.05 10.08
C LYS A 122 -13.44 -2.57 10.05
N ALA A 123 -12.82 -3.14 11.07
CA ALA A 123 -12.51 -4.57 11.13
C ALA A 123 -13.78 -5.43 10.95
N GLY A 124 -13.70 -6.46 10.11
CA GLY A 124 -14.82 -7.32 9.77
C GLY A 124 -15.88 -6.71 8.83
N GLN A 125 -15.76 -5.44 8.46
CA GLN A 125 -16.68 -4.79 7.51
C GLN A 125 -16.18 -4.93 6.08
N LEU A 126 -17.09 -5.29 5.16
CA LEU A 126 -16.76 -5.34 3.75
C LEU A 126 -16.57 -3.91 3.19
N ASN A 127 -15.44 -3.68 2.56
CA ASN A 127 -15.13 -2.45 1.85
C ASN A 127 -15.72 -2.48 0.44
N THR A 128 -16.98 -2.09 0.31
CA THR A 128 -17.71 -2.12 -0.97
C THR A 128 -17.15 -1.15 -2.00
N GLU A 129 -16.64 0.01 -1.58
CA GLU A 129 -16.00 0.97 -2.49
C GLU A 129 -14.67 0.42 -3.01
N GLY A 130 -13.89 -0.26 -2.15
CA GLY A 130 -12.67 -0.94 -2.56
C GLY A 130 -12.91 -2.00 -3.63
N THR A 131 -14.01 -2.75 -3.54
CA THR A 131 -14.29 -3.79 -4.56
C THR A 131 -14.50 -3.25 -5.97
N LYS A 132 -14.84 -1.97 -6.14
CA LYS A 132 -15.00 -1.32 -7.46
C LYS A 132 -13.66 -1.17 -8.20
N LEU A 133 -12.52 -1.24 -7.49
CA LEU A 133 -11.20 -1.19 -8.11
C LEU A 133 -10.97 -2.33 -9.10
N ARG A 134 -11.53 -3.51 -8.86
CA ARG A 134 -11.47 -4.66 -9.77
C ARG A 134 -12.01 -4.34 -11.16
N ASP A 135 -13.08 -3.55 -11.20
CA ASP A 135 -13.72 -3.18 -12.45
C ASP A 135 -13.08 -1.95 -13.10
N LYS A 136 -12.44 -1.10 -12.29
CA LYS A 136 -11.74 0.10 -12.76
C LYS A 136 -10.41 -0.24 -13.42
N PHE A 137 -9.64 -1.17 -12.83
CA PHE A 137 -8.28 -1.51 -13.26
C PHE A 137 -8.22 -2.93 -13.85
N THR A 138 -8.65 -3.08 -15.09
CA THR A 138 -8.59 -4.35 -15.83
C THR A 138 -7.59 -4.27 -16.98
N TYR A 139 -7.05 -5.40 -17.40
CA TYR A 139 -6.19 -5.48 -18.59
C TYR A 139 -6.89 -4.91 -19.84
N SER A 140 -8.16 -5.22 -20.03
CA SER A 140 -8.93 -4.70 -21.17
C SER A 140 -8.93 -3.17 -21.18
N LYS A 141 -9.32 -2.53 -20.07
CA LYS A 141 -9.36 -1.06 -19.99
C LYS A 141 -7.98 -0.42 -20.17
N THR A 142 -6.93 -1.09 -19.70
CA THR A 142 -5.55 -0.61 -19.91
C THR A 142 -5.18 -0.66 -21.39
N VAL A 143 -5.51 -1.76 -22.07
CA VAL A 143 -5.26 -1.90 -23.51
C VAL A 143 -6.07 -0.87 -24.30
N ASP A 144 -7.35 -0.72 -23.98
CA ASP A 144 -8.24 0.26 -24.63
C ASP A 144 -7.67 1.69 -24.49
N ALA A 145 -7.26 2.08 -23.28
CA ALA A 145 -6.67 3.39 -23.04
C ALA A 145 -5.35 3.63 -23.82
N ILE A 146 -4.51 2.59 -23.95
CA ILE A 146 -3.28 2.67 -24.77
C ILE A 146 -3.63 2.84 -26.24
N LEU A 147 -4.58 2.07 -26.76
CA LEU A 147 -5.01 2.17 -28.15
C LEU A 147 -5.64 3.53 -28.45
N ASP A 148 -6.52 4.01 -27.57
CA ASP A 148 -7.13 5.34 -27.70
C ASP A 148 -6.07 6.45 -27.76
N TYR A 149 -5.04 6.36 -26.91
CA TYR A 149 -3.92 7.31 -26.94
C TYR A 149 -3.16 7.26 -28.27
N ILE A 150 -2.83 6.06 -28.75
CA ILE A 150 -2.10 5.88 -30.02
C ILE A 150 -2.91 6.42 -31.21
N TYR A 151 -4.23 6.18 -31.23
CA TYR A 151 -5.08 6.60 -32.34
C TYR A 151 -5.57 8.04 -32.25
N SER A 152 -5.48 8.69 -31.10
CA SER A 152 -5.83 10.11 -30.96
C SER A 152 -4.82 11.05 -31.62
N ASP A 153 -3.59 10.60 -31.85
CA ASP A 153 -2.50 11.36 -32.49
C ASP A 153 -2.35 11.05 -33.99
N LEU A 154 -3.24 10.23 -34.58
CA LEU A 154 -3.28 9.92 -36.01
C LEU A 154 -4.41 10.65 -36.73
#